data_cdb5e48a5b97c3c95003d484cf8c1f16
#
_entry.id   cdb5e48a5b97c3c95003d484cf8c1f16
#
_cell.length_a   1.000
_cell.length_b   1.000
_cell.length_c   1.000
_cell.angle_alpha   90.00
_cell.angle_beta   90.00
_cell.angle_gamma   90.00
#
_symmetry.space_group_name_H-M   'P 1'
#
loop_
_entity.id
_entity.type
_entity.pdbx_description
1 polymer ?
#
loop_
_entity_poly.entity_id
_entity_poly.type
_entity_poly.pdbx_seq_one_letter_code
_entity_poly.pdbx_strand_id
1 'polypeptide(L)'
;MKPVFDLASAGVHYGRASAGVSALRDVSLSVQPGERIALVGANGSGKSTLLRLLHGLAAHTSGQVVRDTGRAHAMLFQRPHLMRLSVLGNIALGLWLRGARWGDAKRLAQTALVRVGLTDLALRNARTLSGGQQQRVALARAWALSPQVLLLDEPTASLDPHAKREVEALIHEFAHQSEAMTLVFASHNLGQVKRLASRVIYLEQGRVLADLPVEDFFSGPLLQQQYPAAHLFVKGESA
;
A
#
# COMPACT_ATOMS: atom_id res chain seq x y z
N MET A 1 22.12 6.06 4.80
CA MET A 1 21.35 6.15 3.52
C MET A 1 20.26 7.21 3.71
N LYS A 2 19.85 7.91 2.65
CA LYS A 2 18.74 8.86 2.73
C LYS A 2 17.42 8.07 2.81
N PRO A 3 16.50 8.41 3.75
CA PRO A 3 15.22 7.74 3.83
C PRO A 3 14.38 7.97 2.58
N VAL A 4 13.50 7.02 2.26
CA VAL A 4 12.50 7.13 1.17
C VAL A 4 11.40 8.11 1.57
N PHE A 5 11.01 8.03 2.83
CA PHE A 5 10.07 8.97 3.46
C PHE A 5 10.60 9.38 4.81
N ASP A 6 10.46 10.67 5.13
CA ASP A 6 10.77 11.22 6.44
C ASP A 6 9.71 12.23 6.84
N LEU A 7 8.99 11.92 7.90
CA LEU A 7 7.89 12.70 8.45
C LEU A 7 8.28 13.19 9.83
N ALA A 8 8.15 14.49 10.07
CA ALA A 8 8.36 15.11 11.38
C ALA A 8 7.07 15.83 11.80
N SER A 9 6.40 15.31 12.83
CA SER A 9 5.15 15.84 13.40
C SER A 9 4.09 16.16 12.34
N ALA A 10 4.00 15.31 11.31
CA ALA A 10 3.11 15.51 10.18
C ALA A 10 1.64 15.32 10.58
N GLY A 11 0.78 16.25 10.18
CA GLY A 11 -0.66 16.18 10.35
C GLY A 11 -1.41 16.35 9.04
N VAL A 12 -2.59 15.73 8.95
CA VAL A 12 -3.53 15.90 7.84
C VAL A 12 -4.91 16.18 8.38
N HIS A 13 -5.45 17.34 8.04
CA HIS A 13 -6.79 17.77 8.39
C HIS A 13 -7.62 17.98 7.13
N TYR A 14 -8.81 17.38 7.07
CA TYR A 14 -9.76 17.56 5.98
C TYR A 14 -10.92 18.43 6.42
N GLY A 15 -11.30 19.39 5.60
CA GLY A 15 -12.40 20.31 5.84
C GLY A 15 -11.96 21.64 6.47
N ARG A 16 -12.93 22.46 6.90
CA ARG A 16 -12.66 23.74 7.58
C ARG A 16 -12.28 23.50 9.04
N ALA A 17 -11.44 24.37 9.61
CA ALA A 17 -10.88 24.23 10.96
C ALA A 17 -11.91 23.95 12.06
N SER A 18 -13.14 24.45 11.94
CA SER A 18 -14.21 24.27 12.94
C SER A 18 -15.10 23.03 12.76
N ALA A 19 -15.03 22.37 11.59
CA ALA A 19 -15.94 21.26 11.25
C ALA A 19 -15.22 20.12 10.49
N GLY A 20 -13.90 20.10 10.52
CA GLY A 20 -13.09 19.13 9.77
C GLY A 20 -12.68 17.92 10.61
N VAL A 21 -12.12 16.92 9.92
CA VAL A 21 -11.60 15.68 10.52
C VAL A 21 -10.08 15.71 10.48
N SER A 22 -9.46 15.58 11.66
CA SER A 22 -8.02 15.39 11.79
C SER A 22 -7.68 13.92 11.55
N ALA A 23 -7.34 13.59 10.32
CA ALA A 23 -7.09 12.22 9.89
C ALA A 23 -5.69 11.71 10.28
N LEU A 24 -4.71 12.60 10.40
CA LEU A 24 -3.38 12.31 10.97
C LEU A 24 -2.99 13.43 11.94
N ARG A 25 -2.34 13.06 13.05
CA ARG A 25 -1.97 13.95 14.13
C ARG A 25 -0.56 13.63 14.61
N ASP A 26 0.37 14.57 14.43
CA ASP A 26 1.71 14.50 14.99
C ASP A 26 2.44 13.17 14.62
N VAL A 27 2.37 12.80 13.35
CA VAL A 27 3.00 11.57 12.86
C VAL A 27 4.46 11.84 12.55
N SER A 28 5.36 11.18 13.28
CA SER A 28 6.80 11.15 13.00
C SER A 28 7.18 9.73 12.59
N LEU A 29 7.77 9.59 11.40
CA LEU A 29 8.06 8.29 10.79
C LEU A 29 9.18 8.44 9.77
N SER A 30 10.20 7.60 9.86
CA SER A 30 11.23 7.46 8.84
C SER A 30 11.16 6.06 8.21
N VAL A 31 11.14 6.01 6.86
CA VAL A 31 11.12 4.77 6.09
C VAL A 31 12.40 4.65 5.27
N GLN A 32 13.14 3.58 5.49
CA GLN A 32 14.39 3.34 4.77
C GLN A 32 14.14 2.53 3.48
N PRO A 33 15.03 2.65 2.48
CA PRO A 33 14.99 1.80 1.30
C PRO A 33 15.03 0.31 1.65
N GLY A 34 14.17 -0.49 1.01
CA GLY A 34 14.10 -1.93 1.22
C GLY A 34 13.25 -2.37 2.42
N GLU A 35 12.75 -1.45 3.25
CA GLU A 35 11.86 -1.82 4.36
C GLU A 35 10.51 -2.34 3.86
N ARG A 36 9.96 -3.29 4.59
CA ARG A 36 8.60 -3.84 4.39
C ARG A 36 7.76 -3.55 5.63
N ILE A 37 6.94 -2.51 5.53
CA ILE A 37 6.19 -1.94 6.65
C ILE A 37 4.71 -2.26 6.50
N ALA A 38 4.11 -2.84 7.54
CA ALA A 38 2.67 -2.97 7.66
C ALA A 38 2.09 -1.84 8.53
N LEU A 39 1.05 -1.20 8.01
CA LEU A 39 0.21 -0.27 8.76
C LEU A 39 -1.01 -1.04 9.28
N VAL A 40 -1.17 -1.11 10.58
CA VAL A 40 -2.27 -1.82 11.24
C VAL A 40 -3.04 -0.88 12.16
N GLY A 41 -4.29 -1.22 12.47
CA GLY A 41 -5.19 -0.41 13.31
C GLY A 41 -6.63 -0.49 12.83
N ALA A 42 -7.57 -0.02 13.64
CA ALA A 42 -9.01 -0.04 13.34
C ALA A 42 -9.38 0.76 12.08
N ASN A 43 -10.61 0.59 11.59
CA ASN A 43 -11.15 1.41 10.51
C ASN A 43 -11.18 2.89 10.95
N GLY A 44 -10.78 3.80 10.07
CA GLY A 44 -10.70 5.21 10.40
C GLY A 44 -9.46 5.63 11.19
N SER A 45 -8.51 4.73 11.51
CA SER A 45 -7.30 5.07 12.26
C SER A 45 -6.30 5.96 11.51
N GLY A 46 -6.48 6.16 10.19
CA GLY A 46 -5.60 7.03 9.39
C GLY A 46 -4.70 6.30 8.40
N LYS A 47 -4.70 4.95 8.32
CA LYS A 47 -3.82 4.14 7.43
C LYS A 47 -3.83 4.59 5.97
N SER A 48 -5.03 4.68 5.37
CA SER A 48 -5.18 5.12 3.97
C SER A 48 -4.73 6.57 3.76
N THR A 49 -4.95 7.44 4.76
CA THR A 49 -4.49 8.83 4.71
C THR A 49 -2.96 8.90 4.77
N LEU A 50 -2.33 8.07 5.61
CA LEU A 50 -0.87 7.98 5.69
C LEU A 50 -0.29 7.49 4.36
N LEU A 51 -0.83 6.42 3.76
CA LEU A 51 -0.40 5.95 2.44
C LEU A 51 -0.53 7.02 1.36
N ARG A 52 -1.65 7.76 1.34
CA ARG A 52 -1.85 8.88 0.40
C ARG A 52 -0.89 10.04 0.67
N LEU A 53 -0.59 10.32 1.94
CA LEU A 53 0.40 11.32 2.31
C LEU A 53 1.79 10.89 1.83
N LEU A 54 2.22 9.64 2.05
CA LEU A 54 3.50 9.11 1.57
C LEU A 54 3.60 9.18 0.04
N HIS A 55 2.51 8.84 -0.68
CA HIS A 55 2.49 8.92 -2.15
C HIS A 55 2.50 10.35 -2.69
N GLY A 56 2.05 11.34 -1.92
CA GLY A 56 1.87 12.73 -2.36
C GLY A 56 0.46 13.03 -2.90
N LEU A 57 -0.50 12.14 -2.70
CA LEU A 57 -1.92 12.33 -3.05
C LEU A 57 -2.70 13.09 -1.97
N ALA A 58 -2.16 13.20 -0.76
CA ALA A 58 -2.66 14.07 0.29
C ALA A 58 -1.56 15.08 0.67
N ALA A 59 -1.96 16.32 0.90
CA ALA A 59 -1.07 17.34 1.45
C ALA A 59 -1.08 17.26 2.99
N HIS A 60 0.08 17.48 3.63
CA HIS A 60 0.15 17.71 5.06
C HIS A 60 -0.38 19.13 5.38
N THR A 61 -1.04 19.26 6.51
CA THR A 61 -1.55 20.55 7.02
C THR A 61 -0.68 21.12 8.15
N SER A 62 0.16 20.27 8.74
CA SER A 62 1.15 20.64 9.76
C SER A 62 2.37 19.73 9.70
N GLY A 63 3.46 20.12 10.32
CA GLY A 63 4.72 19.39 10.35
C GLY A 63 5.47 19.44 9.03
N GLN A 64 6.35 18.46 8.82
CA GLN A 64 7.20 18.35 7.63
C GLN A 64 7.08 16.94 7.02
N VAL A 65 7.13 16.88 5.69
CA VAL A 65 7.11 15.61 4.94
C VAL A 65 8.15 15.70 3.82
N VAL A 66 9.18 14.90 3.93
CA VAL A 66 10.20 14.72 2.90
C VAL A 66 9.97 13.39 2.19
N ARG A 67 10.03 13.41 0.85
CA ARG A 67 9.90 12.23 -0.01
C ARG A 67 11.10 12.17 -0.94
N ASP A 68 11.62 10.98 -1.17
CA ASP A 68 12.62 10.76 -2.22
C ASP A 68 11.92 10.70 -3.59
N THR A 69 11.85 11.84 -4.26
CA THR A 69 11.23 11.97 -5.59
C THR A 69 12.05 11.35 -6.73
N GLY A 70 13.29 10.96 -6.46
CA GLY A 70 14.15 10.25 -7.43
C GLY A 70 13.73 8.79 -7.64
N ARG A 71 12.90 8.22 -6.76
CA ARG A 71 12.42 6.85 -6.86
C ARG A 71 11.05 6.77 -7.52
N ALA A 72 10.84 5.72 -8.30
CA ALA A 72 9.52 5.45 -8.88
C ALA A 72 8.58 4.88 -7.82
N HIS A 73 7.48 5.58 -7.54
CA HIS A 73 6.45 5.14 -6.61
C HIS A 73 5.22 4.62 -7.38
N ALA A 74 4.60 3.56 -6.87
CA ALA A 74 3.29 3.11 -7.30
C ALA A 74 2.38 2.90 -6.08
N MET A 75 1.08 3.18 -6.25
CA MET A 75 0.08 2.97 -5.23
C MET A 75 -1.08 2.13 -5.76
N LEU A 76 -1.48 1.15 -4.96
CA LEU A 76 -2.66 0.33 -5.15
C LEU A 76 -3.71 0.72 -4.12
N PHE A 77 -4.90 1.06 -4.58
CA PHE A 77 -6.03 1.40 -3.73
C PHE A 77 -6.83 0.16 -3.36
N GLN A 78 -7.54 0.20 -2.26
CA GLN A 78 -8.44 -0.86 -1.80
C GLN A 78 -9.43 -1.30 -2.88
N ARG A 79 -9.99 -0.33 -3.63
CA ARG A 79 -10.80 -0.58 -4.83
C ARG A 79 -10.02 -0.12 -6.05
N PRO A 80 -9.68 -1.03 -7.00
CA PRO A 80 -8.95 -0.63 -8.19
C PRO A 80 -9.81 0.26 -9.08
N HIS A 81 -9.31 1.45 -9.37
CA HIS A 81 -9.95 2.35 -10.34
C HIS A 81 -9.50 1.97 -11.75
N LEU A 82 -10.30 1.13 -12.42
CA LEU A 82 -10.05 0.74 -13.80
C LEU A 82 -10.87 1.58 -14.77
N MET A 83 -10.21 2.00 -15.85
CA MET A 83 -10.86 2.75 -16.93
C MET A 83 -11.70 1.82 -17.82
N ARG A 84 -12.66 2.39 -18.57
CA ARG A 84 -13.44 1.68 -19.60
C ARG A 84 -12.58 1.35 -20.82
N LEU A 85 -11.45 0.72 -20.60
CA LEU A 85 -10.50 0.23 -21.59
C LEU A 85 -10.36 -1.28 -21.46
N SER A 86 -9.71 -1.91 -22.44
CA SER A 86 -9.28 -3.30 -22.29
C SER A 86 -8.32 -3.46 -21.11
N VAL A 87 -8.16 -4.67 -20.63
CA VAL A 87 -7.18 -5.01 -19.58
C VAL A 87 -5.78 -4.55 -19.98
N LEU A 88 -5.35 -4.90 -21.18
CA LEU A 88 -4.08 -4.45 -21.76
C LEU A 88 -4.00 -2.92 -21.81
N GLY A 89 -5.08 -2.26 -22.26
CA GLY A 89 -5.15 -0.80 -22.35
C GLY A 89 -5.00 -0.10 -21.00
N ASN A 90 -5.57 -0.67 -19.93
CA ASN A 90 -5.42 -0.13 -18.57
C ASN A 90 -3.98 -0.12 -18.07
N ILE A 91 -3.20 -1.13 -18.44
CA ILE A 91 -1.77 -1.23 -18.04
C ILE A 91 -0.92 -0.35 -18.96
N ALA A 92 -1.11 -0.47 -20.28
CA ALA A 92 -0.35 0.27 -21.27
C ALA A 92 -0.48 1.79 -21.11
N LEU A 93 -1.67 2.28 -20.73
CA LEU A 93 -1.92 3.71 -20.51
C LEU A 93 -0.98 4.29 -19.44
N GLY A 94 -0.76 3.59 -18.33
CA GLY A 94 0.14 4.05 -17.27
C GLY A 94 1.59 4.21 -17.75
N LEU A 95 2.05 3.28 -18.58
CA LEU A 95 3.38 3.32 -19.20
C LEU A 95 3.50 4.46 -20.23
N TRP A 96 2.46 4.62 -21.06
CA TRP A 96 2.42 5.70 -22.05
C TRP A 96 2.44 7.08 -21.40
N LEU A 97 1.67 7.29 -20.34
CA LEU A 97 1.65 8.54 -19.56
C LEU A 97 3.01 8.85 -18.91
N ARG A 98 3.86 7.82 -18.72
CA ARG A 98 5.25 7.98 -18.27
C ARG A 98 6.26 8.16 -19.41
N GLY A 99 5.78 8.36 -20.62
CA GLY A 99 6.62 8.67 -21.80
C GLY A 99 7.03 7.49 -22.67
N ALA A 100 6.56 6.26 -22.38
CA ALA A 100 6.82 5.13 -23.28
C ALA A 100 6.07 5.30 -24.60
N ARG A 101 6.67 4.89 -25.73
CA ARG A 101 5.95 4.79 -27.00
C ARG A 101 4.80 3.80 -26.87
N TRP A 102 3.66 4.06 -27.49
CA TRP A 102 2.46 3.22 -27.34
C TRP A 102 2.69 1.73 -27.66
N GLY A 103 3.52 1.44 -28.68
CA GLY A 103 3.91 0.07 -29.03
C GLY A 103 4.68 -0.63 -27.92
N ASP A 104 5.67 0.06 -27.33
CA ASP A 104 6.46 -0.46 -26.20
C ASP A 104 5.61 -0.61 -24.94
N ALA A 105 4.72 0.36 -24.67
CA ALA A 105 3.79 0.30 -23.56
C ALA A 105 2.88 -0.94 -23.65
N LYS A 106 2.36 -1.28 -24.84
CA LYS A 106 1.58 -2.50 -25.05
C LYS A 106 2.42 -3.77 -24.84
N ARG A 107 3.65 -3.81 -25.32
CA ARG A 107 4.57 -4.96 -25.16
C ARG A 107 4.88 -5.20 -23.67
N LEU A 108 5.22 -4.15 -22.93
CA LEU A 108 5.48 -4.23 -21.49
C LEU A 108 4.21 -4.61 -20.71
N ALA A 109 3.05 -4.07 -21.10
CA ALA A 109 1.76 -4.43 -20.52
C ALA A 109 1.44 -5.92 -20.74
N GLN A 110 1.74 -6.48 -21.91
CA GLN A 110 1.58 -7.90 -22.18
C GLN A 110 2.46 -8.76 -21.24
N THR A 111 3.72 -8.36 -21.04
CA THR A 111 4.62 -9.04 -20.08
C THR A 111 4.05 -9.00 -18.66
N ALA A 112 3.49 -7.86 -18.25
CA ALA A 112 2.87 -7.74 -16.93
C ALA A 112 1.61 -8.63 -16.81
N LEU A 113 0.82 -8.79 -17.88
CA LEU A 113 -0.35 -9.66 -17.89
C LEU A 113 0.00 -11.15 -17.76
N VAL A 114 1.09 -11.58 -18.39
CA VAL A 114 1.58 -12.96 -18.23
C VAL A 114 1.85 -13.27 -16.76
N ARG A 115 2.51 -12.36 -16.06
CA ARG A 115 2.85 -12.55 -14.63
C ARG A 115 1.66 -12.68 -13.71
N VAL A 116 0.60 -11.93 -13.98
CA VAL A 116 -0.62 -12.00 -13.15
C VAL A 116 -1.63 -13.04 -13.65
N GLY A 117 -1.28 -13.85 -14.66
CA GLY A 117 -2.12 -14.91 -15.18
C GLY A 117 -3.40 -14.41 -15.85
N LEU A 118 -3.36 -13.28 -16.57
CA LEU A 118 -4.54 -12.66 -17.19
C LEU A 118 -4.38 -12.45 -18.70
N THR A 119 -3.48 -13.18 -19.35
CA THR A 119 -3.19 -13.05 -20.79
C THR A 119 -4.42 -13.22 -21.65
N ASP A 120 -5.25 -14.23 -21.37
CA ASP A 120 -6.47 -14.55 -22.13
C ASP A 120 -7.55 -13.47 -22.01
N LEU A 121 -7.43 -12.58 -21.02
CA LEU A 121 -8.36 -11.49 -20.77
C LEU A 121 -7.85 -10.14 -21.30
N ALA A 122 -6.71 -10.12 -22.01
CA ALA A 122 -6.02 -8.90 -22.43
C ALA A 122 -6.93 -7.88 -23.18
N LEU A 123 -7.81 -8.36 -24.04
CA LEU A 123 -8.72 -7.53 -24.85
C LEU A 123 -10.08 -7.28 -24.19
N ARG A 124 -10.39 -7.97 -23.08
CA ARG A 124 -11.65 -7.81 -22.36
C ARG A 124 -11.71 -6.44 -21.67
N ASN A 125 -12.91 -5.87 -21.55
CA ASN A 125 -13.10 -4.64 -20.77
C ASN A 125 -12.74 -4.91 -19.30
N ALA A 126 -11.79 -4.16 -18.75
CA ALA A 126 -11.29 -4.38 -17.40
C ALA A 126 -12.36 -4.22 -16.30
N ARG A 127 -13.40 -3.42 -16.54
CA ARG A 127 -14.49 -3.21 -15.58
C ARG A 127 -15.47 -4.37 -15.47
N THR A 128 -15.46 -5.31 -16.42
CA THR A 128 -16.33 -6.51 -16.42
C THR A 128 -15.69 -7.72 -15.73
N LEU A 129 -14.48 -7.56 -15.24
CA LEU A 129 -13.74 -8.60 -14.53
C LEU A 129 -14.27 -8.79 -13.10
N SER A 130 -14.02 -9.98 -12.52
CA SER A 130 -14.25 -10.22 -11.09
C SER A 130 -13.35 -9.31 -10.23
N GLY A 131 -13.69 -9.10 -8.94
CA GLY A 131 -12.92 -8.27 -8.02
C GLY A 131 -11.45 -8.70 -7.93
N GLY A 132 -11.18 -10.01 -7.81
CA GLY A 132 -9.82 -10.55 -7.78
C GLY A 132 -9.05 -10.32 -9.09
N GLN A 133 -9.71 -10.49 -10.24
CA GLN A 133 -9.12 -10.19 -11.53
C GLN A 133 -8.81 -8.70 -11.68
N GLN A 134 -9.72 -7.81 -11.25
CA GLN A 134 -9.50 -6.36 -11.25
C GLN A 134 -8.30 -5.99 -10.39
N GLN A 135 -8.15 -6.61 -9.22
CA GLN A 135 -7.02 -6.38 -8.33
C GLN A 135 -5.70 -6.85 -8.94
N ARG A 136 -5.70 -8.01 -9.64
CA ARG A 136 -4.53 -8.49 -10.39
C ARG A 136 -4.16 -7.55 -11.54
N VAL A 137 -5.13 -6.97 -12.25
CA VAL A 137 -4.88 -5.93 -13.27
C VAL A 137 -4.24 -4.69 -12.64
N ALA A 138 -4.72 -4.25 -11.48
CA ALA A 138 -4.16 -3.10 -10.79
C ALA A 138 -2.73 -3.36 -10.30
N LEU A 139 -2.43 -4.58 -9.83
CA LEU A 139 -1.05 -5.01 -9.50
C LEU A 139 -0.16 -5.02 -10.74
N ALA A 140 -0.63 -5.59 -11.85
CA ALA A 140 0.10 -5.59 -13.11
C ALA A 140 0.42 -4.17 -13.60
N ARG A 141 -0.55 -3.23 -13.47
CA ARG A 141 -0.36 -1.82 -13.78
C ARG A 141 0.70 -1.15 -12.91
N ALA A 142 0.66 -1.40 -11.61
CA ALA A 142 1.66 -0.87 -10.68
C ALA A 142 3.04 -1.45 -10.97
N TRP A 143 3.11 -2.76 -11.16
CA TRP A 143 4.36 -3.48 -11.41
C TRP A 143 5.02 -3.15 -12.75
N ALA A 144 4.22 -2.96 -13.82
CA ALA A 144 4.72 -2.59 -15.14
C ALA A 144 5.54 -1.27 -15.13
N LEU A 145 5.31 -0.43 -14.14
CA LEU A 145 6.07 0.81 -13.93
C LEU A 145 7.43 0.59 -13.26
N SER A 146 7.79 -0.66 -12.92
CA SER A 146 9.02 -1.04 -12.22
C SER A 146 9.27 -0.15 -10.98
N PRO A 147 8.32 -0.08 -10.04
CA PRO A 147 8.43 0.82 -8.90
C PRO A 147 9.53 0.37 -7.94
N GLN A 148 10.22 1.34 -7.34
CA GLN A 148 11.14 1.12 -6.22
C GLN A 148 10.42 1.24 -4.88
N VAL A 149 9.23 1.84 -4.89
CA VAL A 149 8.35 1.98 -3.71
C VAL A 149 6.94 1.56 -4.09
N LEU A 150 6.40 0.58 -3.37
CA LEU A 150 5.04 0.09 -3.56
C LEU A 150 4.20 0.36 -2.30
N LEU A 151 3.12 1.11 -2.48
CA LEU A 151 2.17 1.45 -1.43
C LEU A 151 0.85 0.71 -1.69
N LEU A 152 0.38 -0.09 -0.72
CA LEU A 152 -0.83 -0.91 -0.89
C LEU A 152 -1.86 -0.58 0.19
N ASP A 153 -3.03 -0.12 -0.22
CA ASP A 153 -4.14 0.19 0.68
C ASP A 153 -5.12 -0.98 0.68
N GLU A 154 -5.02 -1.86 1.68
CA GLU A 154 -5.87 -3.03 1.89
C GLU A 154 -6.13 -3.87 0.62
N PRO A 155 -5.08 -4.36 -0.06
CA PRO A 155 -5.19 -4.90 -1.41
C PRO A 155 -6.05 -6.16 -1.53
N THR A 156 -6.44 -6.78 -0.42
CA THR A 156 -7.19 -8.05 -0.40
C THR A 156 -8.47 -8.01 0.43
N ALA A 157 -8.86 -6.85 0.97
CA ALA A 157 -9.97 -6.73 1.93
C ALA A 157 -11.35 -7.18 1.40
N SER A 158 -11.60 -6.99 0.08
CA SER A 158 -12.90 -7.27 -0.55
C SER A 158 -12.89 -8.53 -1.42
N LEU A 159 -11.89 -9.40 -1.25
CA LEU A 159 -11.70 -10.58 -2.08
C LEU A 159 -12.18 -11.84 -1.35
N ASP A 160 -12.70 -12.79 -2.13
CA ASP A 160 -12.94 -14.14 -1.66
C ASP A 160 -11.62 -14.85 -1.27
N PRO A 161 -11.67 -15.95 -0.49
CA PRO A 161 -10.46 -16.59 0.01
C PRO A 161 -9.49 -17.11 -1.05
N HIS A 162 -9.98 -17.45 -2.24
CA HIS A 162 -9.14 -17.94 -3.35
C HIS A 162 -8.40 -16.77 -3.99
N ALA A 163 -9.14 -15.75 -4.43
CA ALA A 163 -8.56 -14.53 -5.02
C ALA A 163 -7.61 -13.82 -4.08
N LYS A 164 -7.91 -13.85 -2.76
CA LYS A 164 -7.02 -13.30 -1.73
C LYS A 164 -5.66 -13.98 -1.73
N ARG A 165 -5.61 -15.32 -1.74
CA ARG A 165 -4.35 -16.08 -1.79
C ARG A 165 -3.56 -15.80 -3.06
N GLU A 166 -4.21 -15.71 -4.21
CA GLU A 166 -3.55 -15.39 -5.48
C GLU A 166 -2.92 -13.98 -5.45
N VAL A 167 -3.65 -12.99 -4.98
CA VAL A 167 -3.15 -11.59 -4.87
C VAL A 167 -2.03 -11.50 -3.85
N GLU A 168 -2.14 -12.17 -2.70
CA GLU A 168 -1.07 -12.20 -1.70
C GLU A 168 0.22 -12.87 -2.23
N ALA A 169 0.09 -13.95 -2.99
CA ALA A 169 1.24 -14.60 -3.63
C ALA A 169 1.95 -13.66 -4.62
N LEU A 170 1.19 -12.92 -5.43
CA LEU A 170 1.75 -11.94 -6.35
C LEU A 170 2.45 -10.78 -5.61
N ILE A 171 1.85 -10.25 -4.53
CA ILE A 171 2.46 -9.21 -3.71
C ILE A 171 3.78 -9.72 -3.10
N HIS A 172 3.77 -10.95 -2.58
CA HIS A 172 4.96 -11.59 -2.04
C HIS A 172 6.05 -11.74 -3.10
N GLU A 173 5.73 -12.27 -4.28
CA GLU A 173 6.65 -12.37 -5.41
C GLU A 173 7.26 -11.01 -5.75
N PHE A 174 6.44 -9.98 -5.90
CA PHE A 174 6.90 -8.63 -6.27
C PHE A 174 7.80 -8.01 -5.19
N ALA A 175 7.46 -8.19 -3.92
CA ALA A 175 8.26 -7.67 -2.81
C ALA A 175 9.63 -8.34 -2.68
N HIS A 176 9.79 -9.57 -3.18
CA HIS A 176 11.04 -10.33 -3.08
C HIS A 176 11.87 -10.32 -4.37
N GLN A 177 11.36 -9.81 -5.48
CA GLN A 177 12.12 -9.71 -6.74
C GLN A 177 13.30 -8.74 -6.67
N SER A 178 13.27 -7.79 -5.74
CA SER A 178 14.35 -6.85 -5.51
C SER A 178 14.43 -6.57 -4.01
N GLU A 179 15.57 -6.87 -3.42
CA GLU A 179 15.86 -6.51 -2.02
C GLU A 179 15.78 -5.01 -1.77
N ALA A 180 15.90 -4.21 -2.83
CA ALA A 180 15.81 -2.75 -2.78
C ALA A 180 14.37 -2.22 -2.84
N MET A 181 13.33 -3.06 -3.05
CA MET A 181 11.96 -2.60 -3.11
C MET A 181 11.44 -2.28 -1.71
N THR A 182 11.02 -1.04 -1.53
CA THR A 182 10.33 -0.60 -0.30
C THR A 182 8.83 -0.90 -0.44
N LEU A 183 8.26 -1.59 0.54
CA LEU A 183 6.85 -1.93 0.59
C LEU A 183 6.21 -1.31 1.84
N VAL A 184 5.16 -0.49 1.67
CA VAL A 184 4.31 -0.04 2.78
C VAL A 184 2.87 -0.43 2.48
N PHE A 185 2.24 -1.20 3.34
CA PHE A 185 0.88 -1.68 3.10
C PHE A 185 -0.01 -1.59 4.33
N ALA A 186 -1.27 -1.22 4.12
CA ALA A 186 -2.31 -1.32 5.13
C ALA A 186 -2.97 -2.71 5.07
N SER A 187 -3.20 -3.33 6.22
CA SER A 187 -3.91 -4.60 6.30
C SER A 187 -4.57 -4.80 7.66
N HIS A 188 -5.77 -5.41 7.64
CA HIS A 188 -6.42 -5.97 8.83
C HIS A 188 -6.06 -7.43 9.07
N ASN A 189 -5.42 -8.09 8.10
CA ASN A 189 -5.06 -9.49 8.19
C ASN A 189 -3.69 -9.65 8.82
N LEU A 190 -3.68 -9.96 10.12
CA LEU A 190 -2.44 -10.15 10.88
C LEU A 190 -1.58 -11.31 10.34
N GLY A 191 -2.19 -12.34 9.73
CA GLY A 191 -1.44 -13.39 9.04
C GLY A 191 -0.69 -12.86 7.80
N GLN A 192 -1.29 -11.95 7.03
CA GLN A 192 -0.61 -11.26 5.93
C GLN A 192 0.53 -10.38 6.44
N VAL A 193 0.31 -9.64 7.54
CA VAL A 193 1.33 -8.81 8.19
C VAL A 193 2.54 -9.65 8.56
N LYS A 194 2.34 -10.80 9.25
CA LYS A 194 3.44 -11.71 9.62
C LYS A 194 4.25 -12.22 8.43
N ARG A 195 3.60 -12.45 7.28
CA ARG A 195 4.27 -13.01 6.09
C ARG A 195 5.04 -11.98 5.28
N LEU A 196 4.55 -10.74 5.23
CA LEU A 196 5.06 -9.73 4.29
C LEU A 196 5.90 -8.64 4.96
N ALA A 197 5.64 -8.30 6.23
CA ALA A 197 6.28 -7.19 6.91
C ALA A 197 7.55 -7.61 7.65
N SER A 198 8.50 -6.70 7.75
CA SER A 198 9.62 -6.75 8.71
C SER A 198 9.38 -5.78 9.88
N ARG A 199 8.52 -4.78 9.71
CA ARG A 199 8.20 -3.74 10.69
C ARG A 199 6.71 -3.44 10.68
N VAL A 200 6.14 -3.20 11.84
CA VAL A 200 4.70 -2.94 12.02
C VAL A 200 4.50 -1.60 12.70
N ILE A 201 3.67 -0.77 12.10
CA ILE A 201 3.24 0.51 12.65
C ILE A 201 1.76 0.40 13.02
N TYR A 202 1.46 0.56 14.31
CA TYR A 202 0.08 0.60 14.79
C TYR A 202 -0.42 2.05 14.84
N LEU A 203 -1.52 2.29 14.13
CA LEU A 203 -2.19 3.59 14.11
C LEU A 203 -3.52 3.52 14.85
N GLU A 204 -3.76 4.55 15.66
CA GLU A 204 -5.04 4.78 16.31
C GLU A 204 -5.36 6.27 16.32
N GLN A 205 -6.59 6.64 15.95
CA GLN A 205 -7.08 8.03 15.94
C GLN A 205 -6.13 9.04 15.25
N GLY A 206 -5.46 8.60 14.18
CA GLY A 206 -4.52 9.41 13.41
C GLY A 206 -3.11 9.55 14.01
N ARG A 207 -2.79 8.81 15.07
CA ARG A 207 -1.47 8.80 15.70
C ARG A 207 -0.77 7.46 15.53
N VAL A 208 0.54 7.48 15.45
CA VAL A 208 1.36 6.28 15.58
C VAL A 208 1.54 6.00 17.05
N LEU A 209 1.01 4.88 17.52
CA LEU A 209 1.11 4.46 18.92
C LEU A 209 2.17 3.38 19.15
N ALA A 210 2.48 2.57 18.13
CA ALA A 210 3.60 1.63 18.18
C ALA A 210 4.29 1.55 16.82
N ASP A 211 5.59 1.36 16.86
CA ASP A 211 6.47 1.19 15.70
C ASP A 211 7.55 0.19 16.07
N LEU A 212 7.38 -1.07 15.66
CA LEU A 212 8.13 -2.21 16.16
C LEU A 212 8.51 -3.19 15.03
N PRO A 213 9.63 -3.94 15.17
CA PRO A 213 9.86 -5.14 14.37
C PRO A 213 8.66 -6.09 14.46
N VAL A 214 8.41 -6.83 13.37
CA VAL A 214 7.24 -7.75 13.30
C VAL A 214 7.27 -8.81 14.41
N GLU A 215 8.45 -9.29 14.79
CA GLU A 215 8.63 -10.29 15.85
C GLU A 215 8.19 -9.72 17.20
N ASP A 216 8.62 -8.52 17.54
CA ASP A 216 8.27 -7.84 18.79
C ASP A 216 6.78 -7.47 18.86
N PHE A 217 6.18 -7.14 17.70
CA PHE A 217 4.75 -6.82 17.62
C PHE A 217 3.85 -8.04 17.89
N PHE A 218 4.29 -9.26 17.57
CA PHE A 218 3.45 -10.46 17.70
C PHE A 218 3.79 -11.36 18.88
N SER A 219 5.01 -11.34 19.38
CA SER A 219 5.49 -12.33 20.37
C SER A 219 5.88 -11.74 21.72
N GLY A 220 5.74 -10.42 21.91
CA GLY A 220 6.44 -9.79 23.00
C GLY A 220 5.63 -9.38 24.21
N PRO A 221 6.18 -9.61 25.42
CA PRO A 221 5.78 -8.88 26.61
C PRO A 221 5.87 -7.36 26.42
N LEU A 222 6.74 -6.91 25.49
CA LEU A 222 6.91 -5.50 25.14
C LEU A 222 5.60 -4.86 24.65
N LEU A 223 4.87 -5.53 23.76
CA LEU A 223 3.60 -5.02 23.24
C LEU A 223 2.56 -4.84 24.37
N GLN A 224 2.47 -5.84 25.25
CA GLN A 224 1.53 -5.78 26.39
C GLN A 224 1.90 -4.69 27.39
N GLN A 225 3.17 -4.51 27.70
CA GLN A 225 3.64 -3.59 28.72
C GLN A 225 3.66 -2.15 28.27
N GLN A 226 4.10 -1.89 27.03
CA GLN A 226 4.33 -0.53 26.54
C GLN A 226 3.23 -0.04 25.58
N TYR A 227 2.50 -0.96 24.94
CA TYR A 227 1.52 -0.63 23.89
C TYR A 227 0.18 -1.36 24.08
N PRO A 228 -0.55 -1.10 25.19
CA PRO A 228 -1.76 -1.86 25.55
C PRO A 228 -2.84 -1.81 24.45
N ALA A 229 -3.03 -0.68 23.78
CA ALA A 229 -3.99 -0.56 22.67
C ALA A 229 -3.64 -1.47 21.49
N ALA A 230 -2.36 -1.52 21.10
CA ALA A 230 -1.88 -2.42 20.06
C ALA A 230 -2.00 -3.90 20.46
N HIS A 231 -1.79 -4.21 21.74
CA HIS A 231 -1.96 -5.56 22.27
C HIS A 231 -3.43 -6.03 22.20
N LEU A 232 -4.38 -5.18 22.59
CA LEU A 232 -5.82 -5.47 22.46
C LEU A 232 -6.23 -5.67 21.01
N PHE A 233 -5.69 -4.84 20.08
CA PHE A 233 -5.91 -5.00 18.66
C PHE A 233 -5.44 -6.37 18.15
N VAL A 234 -4.26 -6.83 18.54
CA VAL A 234 -3.72 -8.14 18.15
C VAL A 234 -4.56 -9.29 18.68
N LYS A 235 -5.15 -9.15 19.87
CA LYS A 235 -6.06 -10.13 20.46
C LYS A 235 -7.45 -10.14 19.84
N GLY A 236 -7.81 -9.15 19.03
CA GLY A 236 -9.16 -8.97 18.51
C GLY A 236 -10.15 -8.41 19.53
N GLU A 237 -9.66 -7.82 20.62
CA GLU A 237 -10.44 -7.24 21.73
C GLU A 237 -10.54 -5.70 21.60
N SER A 238 -10.14 -5.11 20.48
CA SER A 238 -10.24 -3.67 20.23
C SER A 238 -11.70 -3.26 20.00
N ALA A 239 -12.13 -2.23 20.70
CA ALA A 239 -13.47 -1.65 20.63
C ALA A 239 -13.78 -1.00 19.27
#